data_cbc5b18f805cf016ff2167ee85cda3ee
#
_entry.id   cbc5b18f805cf016ff2167ee85cda3ee
#
_cell.length_a   1.000
_cell.length_b   1.000
_cell.length_c   1.000
_cell.angle_alpha   90.00
_cell.angle_beta   90.00
_cell.angle_gamma   90.00
#
_symmetry.space_group_name_H-M   'P 1'
#
loop_
_entity.id
_entity.type
_entity.pdbx_description
1 polymer ?
#
loop_
_entity_poly.entity_id
_entity_poly.type
_entity_poly.pdbx_seq_one_letter_code
_entity_poly.pdbx_strand_id
1 'polypeptide(L)'
;VVGAITTIDVAQLKTPATSLNNMIGGRMAGVITMQSSGEPGKNISNFWIRGISTFGAGTGALVLIDGIEGRLEDIDTDDVESFSILKDAAATAVYGTRGANGVVLVTTKRGTSGKLEVTGRATMKISHIKRLPEYLGAYDYALLANEARAMSGEDDLYTRLELDLIKNKLDPDLYPDVNWMDEIMKHNSIQQNYYVSAKGGGDVARYFLSIGYQDEGAAYRQEENLFKKPLSVNKLNYRANIDMNLTKTTQLYFGVDGYVNSYVSPGGMNTDAVWSAVQQLTPLLFPVTYSDGTLPVYGGQRTLASPYVMLNNTGYMQSEDNRNMLTLKLTQEFKGFLKGLTLSVQGMTEHIGYFSEYRSIWPDLYRATGRTAQGVLIKSLRSSQQSLAYGDAEHAYRQYYLEAKANWNRTFGDHTFGALLEYYMKDEKDSQWGAIDDLGISSIPKRHQNLSGRISYDYKNRYFIDANFGYTGSAQFKKGERFGFFPSIAVGWVPSSYNWWSEKLPWFTFLKFRGSYGIVGNDQIVAVNDYTGVGRFPYMTMIDNHAGSAWGYRYNGITETYTGADNLKWEVAKKANLGIDAKFFHDKLSFTVDIFRDTRDHIFQDRVTLPSFVGMVTYPKSNVGRMHSVG
;
A
#
# COMPACT_ATOMS: atom_id res chain seq x y z
N VAL A 1 0.75 -6.37 -29.15
CA VAL A 1 -0.25 -6.23 -28.10
C VAL A 1 -1.28 -5.18 -28.50
N VAL A 2 -2.56 -5.48 -28.33
CA VAL A 2 -3.66 -4.56 -28.72
C VAL A 2 -4.16 -3.73 -27.53
N GLY A 3 -3.98 -4.21 -26.32
CA GLY A 3 -4.43 -3.52 -25.10
C GLY A 3 -3.67 -2.24 -24.77
N ALA A 4 -4.27 -1.41 -23.90
CA ALA A 4 -3.68 -0.17 -23.38
C ALA A 4 -2.58 -0.49 -22.34
N ILE A 5 -1.33 -0.51 -22.79
CA ILE A 5 -0.16 -0.77 -21.96
C ILE A 5 0.76 0.45 -21.98
N THR A 6 1.26 0.82 -20.79
CA THR A 6 2.33 1.81 -20.66
C THR A 6 3.54 1.14 -20.03
N THR A 7 4.66 1.18 -20.72
CA THR A 7 5.96 0.73 -20.21
C THR A 7 6.85 1.92 -20.00
N ILE A 8 7.62 1.93 -18.93
CA ILE A 8 8.61 2.96 -18.63
C ILE A 8 10.01 2.35 -18.59
N ASP A 9 10.98 3.09 -19.08
CA ASP A 9 12.38 2.73 -18.89
C ASP A 9 12.72 2.85 -17.38
N VAL A 10 13.23 1.77 -16.81
CA VAL A 10 13.60 1.71 -15.39
C VAL A 10 14.65 2.76 -15.03
N ALA A 11 15.51 3.15 -15.98
CA ALA A 11 16.45 4.26 -15.76
C ALA A 11 15.75 5.58 -15.43
N GLN A 12 14.55 5.82 -15.99
CA GLN A 12 13.74 7.02 -15.70
C GLN A 12 13.03 6.93 -14.34
N LEU A 13 12.85 5.73 -13.78
CA LEU A 13 12.29 5.55 -12.44
C LEU A 13 13.31 5.85 -11.33
N LYS A 14 14.60 5.74 -11.61
CA LYS A 14 15.67 5.94 -10.62
C LYS A 14 15.72 7.39 -10.14
N THR A 15 14.92 7.69 -9.13
CA THR A 15 14.91 8.98 -8.43
C THR A 15 15.36 8.77 -6.99
N PRO A 16 15.74 9.84 -6.28
CA PRO A 16 16.09 9.73 -4.86
C PRO A 16 14.86 9.52 -3.95
N ALA A 17 13.87 8.75 -4.39
CA ALA A 17 12.75 8.32 -3.55
C ALA A 17 13.07 6.97 -2.89
N THR A 18 12.37 6.65 -1.81
CA THR A 18 12.62 5.48 -0.96
C THR A 18 11.95 4.21 -1.45
N SER A 19 10.85 4.34 -2.20
CA SER A 19 10.09 3.21 -2.73
C SER A 19 9.71 3.40 -4.19
N LEU A 20 9.48 2.31 -4.91
CA LEU A 20 8.94 2.34 -6.28
C LEU A 20 7.61 3.09 -6.37
N ASN A 21 6.74 2.95 -5.35
CA ASN A 21 5.46 3.66 -5.29
C ASN A 21 5.64 5.18 -5.43
N ASN A 22 6.67 5.73 -4.78
CA ASN A 22 6.96 7.17 -4.82
C ASN A 22 7.61 7.59 -6.15
N MET A 23 8.26 6.66 -6.86
CA MET A 23 8.96 6.93 -8.10
C MET A 23 8.05 6.99 -9.34
N ILE A 24 6.90 6.31 -9.31
CA ILE A 24 5.96 6.25 -10.45
C ILE A 24 5.11 7.51 -10.59
N GLY A 25 4.98 8.30 -9.52
CA GLY A 25 4.17 9.52 -9.50
C GLY A 25 4.64 10.56 -10.54
N GLY A 26 3.68 11.05 -11.36
CA GLY A 26 3.94 12.04 -12.40
C GLY A 26 4.76 11.55 -13.60
N ARG A 27 5.14 10.26 -13.65
CA ARG A 27 6.00 9.69 -14.70
C ARG A 27 5.27 8.74 -15.64
N MET A 28 4.12 8.26 -15.24
CA MET A 28 3.33 7.32 -16.02
C MET A 28 1.92 7.89 -16.30
N ALA A 29 1.58 8.01 -17.58
CA ALA A 29 0.27 8.50 -17.97
C ALA A 29 -0.86 7.60 -17.43
N GLY A 30 -1.87 8.22 -16.79
CA GLY A 30 -3.01 7.52 -16.19
C GLY A 30 -2.73 6.91 -14.82
N VAL A 31 -1.61 7.22 -14.17
CA VAL A 31 -1.32 6.87 -12.78
C VAL A 31 -1.45 8.11 -11.91
N ILE A 32 -2.27 8.01 -10.88
CA ILE A 32 -2.44 9.03 -9.85
C ILE A 32 -1.79 8.50 -8.58
N THR A 33 -0.97 9.32 -7.93
CA THR A 33 -0.30 8.96 -6.68
C THR A 33 -0.62 9.97 -5.60
N MET A 34 -0.73 9.52 -4.36
CA MET A 34 -0.92 10.37 -3.19
C MET A 34 -0.02 9.87 -2.06
N GLN A 35 0.86 10.74 -1.62
CA GLN A 35 1.68 10.53 -0.44
C GLN A 35 1.07 11.29 0.73
N SER A 36 0.63 10.57 1.76
CA SER A 36 -0.05 11.16 2.92
C SER A 36 0.92 11.66 3.97
N SER A 37 2.10 11.06 4.06
CA SER A 37 3.12 11.37 5.07
C SER A 37 4.52 11.35 4.46
N GLY A 38 5.42 12.13 5.05
CA GLY A 38 6.87 12.07 4.78
C GLY A 38 7.64 11.32 5.87
N GLU A 39 6.96 10.79 6.88
CA GLU A 39 7.55 10.05 7.98
C GLU A 39 8.10 8.71 7.52
N PRO A 40 9.34 8.36 7.87
CA PRO A 40 9.89 7.03 7.59
C PRO A 40 8.96 5.90 8.04
N GLY A 41 8.77 4.91 7.18
CA GLY A 41 7.81 3.82 7.40
C GLY A 41 6.36 4.12 7.05
N LYS A 42 5.97 5.42 6.96
CA LYS A 42 4.64 5.89 6.53
C LYS A 42 4.67 6.72 5.24
N ASN A 43 5.83 6.84 4.62
CA ASN A 43 6.09 7.68 3.45
C ASN A 43 5.81 6.99 2.10
N ILE A 44 5.16 5.85 2.11
CA ILE A 44 4.81 5.11 0.90
C ILE A 44 3.57 5.73 0.25
N SER A 45 3.67 6.07 -1.05
CA SER A 45 2.54 6.61 -1.80
C SER A 45 1.53 5.52 -2.15
N ASN A 46 0.25 5.83 -1.93
CA ASN A 46 -0.83 5.11 -2.59
C ASN A 46 -0.88 5.49 -4.07
N PHE A 47 -1.25 4.55 -4.93
CA PHE A 47 -1.41 4.84 -6.35
C PHE A 47 -2.64 4.15 -6.94
N TRP A 48 -3.21 4.77 -7.96
CA TRP A 48 -4.38 4.26 -8.68
C TRP A 48 -4.17 4.41 -10.19
N ILE A 49 -4.70 3.45 -10.94
CA ILE A 49 -4.68 3.47 -12.40
C ILE A 49 -6.02 4.00 -12.90
N ARG A 50 -5.99 5.13 -13.63
CA ARG A 50 -7.19 5.85 -14.12
C ARG A 50 -8.13 6.34 -13.00
N GLY A 51 -7.59 6.56 -11.80
CA GLY A 51 -8.33 7.06 -10.65
C GLY A 51 -8.94 5.98 -9.77
N ILE A 52 -9.66 6.44 -8.73
CA ILE A 52 -10.42 5.58 -7.82
C ILE A 52 -11.72 5.21 -8.51
N SER A 53 -11.97 3.94 -8.71
CA SER A 53 -13.11 3.43 -9.47
C SER A 53 -14.07 2.56 -8.67
N THR A 54 -13.84 2.45 -7.35
CA THR A 54 -14.75 1.80 -6.39
C THR A 54 -14.66 2.51 -5.03
N PHE A 55 -15.68 2.38 -4.19
CA PHE A 55 -15.74 2.95 -2.84
C PHE A 55 -16.16 1.95 -1.76
N GLY A 56 -16.53 0.73 -2.14
CA GLY A 56 -16.94 -0.34 -1.21
C GLY A 56 -15.96 -1.51 -1.16
N ALA A 57 -14.80 -1.40 -1.84
CA ALA A 57 -13.84 -2.47 -1.98
C ALA A 57 -12.41 -1.93 -2.04
N GLY A 58 -11.42 -2.81 -2.05
CA GLY A 58 -10.02 -2.44 -2.28
C GLY A 58 -9.84 -1.70 -3.60
N THR A 59 -9.23 -0.52 -3.56
CA THR A 59 -9.03 0.38 -4.72
C THR A 59 -7.69 0.19 -5.41
N GLY A 60 -6.76 -0.54 -4.78
CA GLY A 60 -5.39 -0.74 -5.26
C GLY A 60 -5.31 -1.58 -6.54
N ALA A 61 -4.36 -1.26 -7.40
CA ALA A 61 -4.03 -2.08 -8.56
C ALA A 61 -3.36 -3.40 -8.14
N LEU A 62 -3.53 -4.45 -8.94
CA LEU A 62 -2.78 -5.69 -8.75
C LEU A 62 -1.33 -5.48 -9.16
N VAL A 63 -0.40 -5.78 -8.28
CA VAL A 63 1.04 -5.76 -8.57
C VAL A 63 1.52 -7.20 -8.73
N LEU A 64 2.17 -7.48 -9.85
CA LEU A 64 2.78 -8.79 -10.14
C LEU A 64 4.29 -8.61 -10.31
N ILE A 65 5.05 -9.29 -9.47
CA ILE A 65 6.51 -9.36 -9.54
C ILE A 65 6.88 -10.76 -10.06
N ASP A 66 7.48 -10.82 -11.25
CA ASP A 66 7.77 -12.08 -11.97
C ASP A 66 6.55 -13.00 -12.14
N GLY A 67 5.35 -12.42 -12.26
CA GLY A 67 4.09 -13.13 -12.42
C GLY A 67 3.37 -13.48 -11.11
N ILE A 68 3.96 -13.24 -9.96
CA ILE A 68 3.40 -13.53 -8.64
C ILE A 68 2.91 -12.23 -7.99
N GLU A 69 1.77 -12.26 -7.32
CA GLU A 69 1.25 -11.11 -6.58
C GLU A 69 2.21 -10.70 -5.45
N GLY A 70 2.53 -9.40 -5.39
CA GLY A 70 3.42 -8.80 -4.40
C GLY A 70 3.14 -7.32 -4.24
N ARG A 71 4.01 -6.61 -3.51
CA ARG A 71 3.92 -5.17 -3.27
C ARG A 71 5.15 -4.47 -3.84
N LEU A 72 4.98 -3.26 -4.38
CA LEU A 72 6.11 -2.49 -4.96
C LEU A 72 7.14 -2.08 -3.91
N GLU A 73 6.71 -1.92 -2.65
CA GLU A 73 7.60 -1.60 -1.54
C GLU A 73 8.50 -2.77 -1.12
N ASP A 74 8.18 -4.01 -1.53
CA ASP A 74 8.94 -5.20 -1.16
C ASP A 74 10.21 -5.40 -2.01
N ILE A 75 10.31 -4.71 -3.15
CA ILE A 75 11.40 -4.86 -4.10
C ILE A 75 12.35 -3.66 -4.07
N ASP A 76 13.66 -3.93 -4.14
CA ASP A 76 14.63 -2.87 -4.40
C ASP A 76 14.53 -2.40 -5.86
N THR A 77 14.57 -1.09 -6.07
CA THR A 77 14.46 -0.48 -7.40
C THR A 77 15.55 -0.93 -8.36
N ASP A 78 16.73 -1.24 -7.82
CA ASP A 78 17.86 -1.71 -8.60
C ASP A 78 17.74 -3.16 -9.06
N ASP A 79 16.81 -3.93 -8.47
CA ASP A 79 16.49 -5.29 -8.92
C ASP A 79 15.53 -5.31 -10.12
N VAL A 80 14.89 -4.17 -10.44
CA VAL A 80 13.90 -4.10 -11.51
C VAL A 80 14.56 -4.06 -12.89
N GLU A 81 14.11 -4.92 -13.79
CA GLU A 81 14.48 -4.95 -15.21
C GLU A 81 13.47 -4.22 -16.09
N SER A 82 12.17 -4.45 -15.85
CA SER A 82 11.10 -3.81 -16.61
C SER A 82 9.89 -3.50 -15.72
N PHE A 83 9.19 -2.42 -16.08
CA PHE A 83 8.00 -1.96 -15.39
C PHE A 83 6.92 -1.58 -16.40
N SER A 84 5.74 -2.20 -16.31
CA SER A 84 4.63 -1.98 -17.23
C SER A 84 3.30 -1.91 -16.50
N ILE A 85 2.38 -1.10 -17.01
CA ILE A 85 1.03 -0.96 -16.45
C ILE A 85 0.00 -1.34 -17.52
N LEU A 86 -0.91 -2.24 -17.16
CA LEU A 86 -2.05 -2.66 -17.94
C LEU A 86 -3.30 -1.94 -17.47
N LYS A 87 -3.99 -1.23 -18.36
CA LYS A 87 -5.05 -0.28 -18.01
C LYS A 87 -6.45 -0.70 -18.43
N ASP A 88 -6.58 -1.56 -19.46
CA ASP A 88 -7.87 -1.97 -20.00
C ASP A 88 -8.21 -3.45 -19.72
N ALA A 89 -9.47 -3.83 -19.95
CA ALA A 89 -9.94 -5.17 -19.68
C ALA A 89 -9.23 -6.24 -20.54
N ALA A 90 -8.89 -5.94 -21.78
CA ALA A 90 -8.25 -6.91 -22.68
C ALA A 90 -6.82 -7.25 -22.24
N ALA A 91 -6.10 -6.25 -21.68
CA ALA A 91 -4.77 -6.48 -21.13
C ALA A 91 -4.83 -7.17 -19.76
N THR A 92 -5.88 -6.95 -18.96
CA THR A 92 -5.97 -7.44 -17.57
C THR A 92 -6.79 -8.73 -17.41
N ALA A 93 -7.56 -9.16 -18.42
CA ALA A 93 -8.48 -10.31 -18.32
C ALA A 93 -7.79 -11.64 -17.96
N VAL A 94 -6.55 -11.83 -18.40
CA VAL A 94 -5.74 -13.02 -18.08
C VAL A 94 -5.48 -13.13 -16.58
N TYR A 95 -5.42 -12.00 -15.89
CA TYR A 95 -5.18 -11.95 -14.42
C TYR A 95 -6.46 -12.05 -13.60
N GLY A 96 -7.57 -12.40 -14.25
CA GLY A 96 -8.87 -12.64 -13.61
C GLY A 96 -9.42 -11.41 -12.87
N THR A 97 -10.10 -11.67 -11.77
CA THR A 97 -10.81 -10.65 -10.97
C THR A 97 -9.90 -9.64 -10.30
N ARG A 98 -8.66 -9.99 -10.05
CA ARG A 98 -7.70 -9.09 -9.38
C ARG A 98 -7.27 -7.92 -10.29
N GLY A 99 -7.45 -8.04 -11.61
CA GLY A 99 -7.12 -7.01 -12.61
C GLY A 99 -8.14 -5.88 -12.76
N ALA A 100 -9.22 -5.85 -11.97
CA ALA A 100 -10.29 -4.85 -12.10
C ALA A 100 -9.82 -3.40 -11.93
N ASN A 101 -8.85 -3.15 -11.06
CA ASN A 101 -8.27 -1.82 -10.79
C ASN A 101 -7.01 -1.53 -11.64
N GLY A 102 -6.73 -2.37 -12.66
CA GLY A 102 -5.49 -2.35 -13.43
C GLY A 102 -4.43 -3.28 -12.85
N VAL A 103 -3.39 -3.55 -13.64
CA VAL A 103 -2.29 -4.45 -13.25
C VAL A 103 -0.96 -3.77 -13.50
N VAL A 104 -0.07 -3.86 -12.53
CA VAL A 104 1.33 -3.47 -12.61
C VAL A 104 2.16 -4.72 -12.77
N LEU A 105 2.96 -4.78 -13.83
CA LEU A 105 3.89 -5.88 -14.10
C LEU A 105 5.31 -5.40 -13.84
N VAL A 106 5.98 -6.06 -12.91
CA VAL A 106 7.39 -5.86 -12.61
C VAL A 106 8.15 -7.13 -12.96
N THR A 107 9.18 -7.00 -13.79
CA THR A 107 10.11 -8.09 -14.05
C THR A 107 11.43 -7.79 -13.36
N THR A 108 11.99 -8.77 -12.67
CA THR A 108 13.27 -8.62 -11.98
C THR A 108 14.44 -9.03 -12.86
N LYS A 109 15.62 -8.50 -12.56
CA LYS A 109 16.86 -8.82 -13.25
C LYS A 109 17.19 -10.30 -13.14
N ARG A 110 17.68 -10.85 -14.27
CA ARG A 110 18.11 -12.24 -14.39
C ARG A 110 19.60 -12.34 -14.66
N GLY A 111 20.15 -13.53 -14.44
CA GLY A 111 21.51 -13.85 -14.84
C GLY A 111 21.70 -13.81 -16.35
N THR A 112 22.86 -13.38 -16.78
CA THR A 112 23.27 -13.37 -18.19
C THR A 112 24.45 -14.31 -18.40
N SER A 113 24.53 -14.95 -19.57
CA SER A 113 25.73 -15.69 -19.94
C SER A 113 26.90 -14.73 -20.14
N GLY A 114 28.00 -14.97 -19.45
CA GLY A 114 29.17 -14.11 -19.49
C GLY A 114 29.99 -14.15 -18.20
N LYS A 115 31.00 -13.28 -18.15
CA LYS A 115 31.83 -13.12 -16.95
C LYS A 115 31.02 -12.53 -15.81
N LEU A 116 31.50 -12.74 -14.59
CA LEU A 116 30.96 -12.11 -13.40
C LEU A 116 31.00 -10.59 -13.55
N GLU A 117 29.85 -9.95 -13.39
CA GLU A 117 29.66 -8.51 -13.33
C GLU A 117 29.15 -8.15 -11.94
N VAL A 118 29.90 -7.34 -11.21
CA VAL A 118 29.54 -6.85 -9.88
C VAL A 118 29.20 -5.37 -9.99
N THR A 119 28.05 -4.99 -9.45
CA THR A 119 27.59 -3.60 -9.40
C THR A 119 27.39 -3.20 -7.94
N GLY A 120 27.99 -2.08 -7.53
CA GLY A 120 27.80 -1.49 -6.20
C GLY A 120 27.25 -0.07 -6.32
N ARG A 121 26.34 0.30 -5.43
CA ARG A 121 25.83 1.66 -5.30
C ARG A 121 25.68 2.06 -3.85
N ALA A 122 26.16 3.24 -3.49
CA ALA A 122 25.90 3.88 -2.21
C ALA A 122 25.24 5.23 -2.47
N THR A 123 24.15 5.51 -1.80
CA THR A 123 23.40 6.75 -1.96
C THR A 123 23.12 7.33 -0.58
N MET A 124 23.48 8.59 -0.39
CA MET A 124 23.10 9.38 0.79
C MET A 124 22.14 10.48 0.35
N LYS A 125 21.03 10.63 1.07
CA LYS A 125 20.01 11.64 0.81
C LYS A 125 19.81 12.49 2.05
N ILE A 126 19.64 13.80 1.84
CA ILE A 126 19.18 14.73 2.86
C ILE A 126 17.77 15.13 2.46
N SER A 127 16.80 14.71 3.28
CA SER A 127 15.39 15.07 3.09
C SER A 127 15.09 16.31 3.90
N HIS A 128 14.52 17.33 3.23
CA HIS A 128 14.10 18.58 3.86
C HIS A 128 12.59 18.64 3.92
N ILE A 129 12.04 18.98 5.09
CA ILE A 129 10.59 19.13 5.25
C ILE A 129 10.16 20.40 4.51
N LYS A 130 9.36 20.24 3.47
CA LYS A 130 8.94 21.33 2.59
C LYS A 130 7.86 22.22 3.21
N ARG A 131 6.97 21.64 4.01
CA ARG A 131 5.84 22.33 4.62
C ARG A 131 5.52 21.71 5.98
N LEU A 132 5.42 22.54 6.98
CA LEU A 132 4.82 22.25 8.28
C LEU A 132 3.62 23.19 8.47
N PRO A 133 2.59 22.78 9.23
CA PRO A 133 1.56 23.71 9.66
C PRO A 133 2.15 24.85 10.50
N GLU A 134 1.67 26.07 10.26
CA GLU A 134 2.03 27.24 11.05
C GLU A 134 0.93 27.49 12.09
N TYR A 135 1.32 27.69 13.33
CA TYR A 135 0.42 27.97 14.46
C TYR A 135 0.69 29.36 15.00
N LEU A 136 -0.34 29.95 15.60
CA LEU A 136 -0.24 31.24 16.25
C LEU A 136 0.66 31.17 17.49
N GLY A 137 1.40 32.25 17.76
CA GLY A 137 2.07 32.45 19.04
C GLY A 137 1.07 32.72 20.17
N ALA A 138 1.55 32.61 21.39
CA ALA A 138 0.72 32.68 22.60
C ALA A 138 -0.10 33.99 22.69
N TYR A 139 0.49 35.14 22.39
CA TYR A 139 -0.18 36.44 22.49
C TYR A 139 -1.30 36.59 21.45
N ASP A 140 -1.04 36.25 20.19
CA ASP A 140 -2.05 36.35 19.14
C ASP A 140 -3.18 35.34 19.35
N TYR A 141 -2.85 34.16 19.86
CA TYR A 141 -3.84 33.16 20.25
C TYR A 141 -4.76 33.70 21.38
N ALA A 142 -4.18 34.33 22.43
CA ALA A 142 -4.94 34.86 23.54
C ALA A 142 -5.89 36.00 23.12
N LEU A 143 -5.44 36.89 22.21
CA LEU A 143 -6.28 37.95 21.66
C LEU A 143 -7.46 37.38 20.87
N LEU A 144 -7.21 36.42 19.98
CA LEU A 144 -8.28 35.78 19.19
C LEU A 144 -9.25 34.98 20.08
N ALA A 145 -8.75 34.36 21.13
CA ALA A 145 -9.61 33.65 22.08
C ALA A 145 -10.57 34.63 22.81
N ASN A 146 -10.10 35.80 23.25
CA ASN A 146 -10.95 36.83 23.84
C ASN A 146 -11.95 37.40 22.81
N GLU A 147 -11.52 37.66 21.58
CA GLU A 147 -12.42 38.11 20.51
C GLU A 147 -13.53 37.09 20.21
N ALA A 148 -13.19 35.81 20.14
CA ALA A 148 -14.19 34.75 19.93
C ALA A 148 -15.22 34.66 21.06
N ARG A 149 -14.77 34.83 22.33
CA ARG A 149 -15.69 34.87 23.48
C ARG A 149 -16.57 36.12 23.49
N ALA A 150 -15.99 37.27 23.16
CA ALA A 150 -16.77 38.51 23.05
C ALA A 150 -17.88 38.41 21.98
N MET A 151 -17.59 37.75 20.84
CA MET A 151 -18.60 37.46 19.79
C MET A 151 -19.72 36.54 20.29
N SER A 152 -19.45 35.68 21.27
CA SER A 152 -20.42 34.79 21.91
C SER A 152 -21.12 35.43 23.12
N GLY A 153 -20.79 36.68 23.46
CA GLY A 153 -21.33 37.40 24.63
C GLY A 153 -20.80 36.88 25.97
N GLU A 154 -19.64 36.25 25.96
CA GLU A 154 -18.95 35.73 27.13
C GLU A 154 -17.84 36.68 27.58
N ASP A 155 -17.44 36.60 28.85
CA ASP A 155 -16.31 37.37 29.41
C ASP A 155 -14.97 36.92 28.77
N ASP A 156 -14.00 37.84 28.80
CA ASP A 156 -12.63 37.57 28.33
C ASP A 156 -12.03 36.34 29.03
N LEU A 157 -11.42 35.46 28.24
CA LEU A 157 -10.71 34.28 28.75
C LEU A 157 -9.39 34.68 29.44
N TYR A 158 -8.70 35.67 28.88
CA TYR A 158 -7.45 36.21 29.40
C TYR A 158 -7.63 37.65 29.81
N THR A 159 -7.35 37.96 31.06
CA THR A 159 -7.39 39.31 31.61
C THR A 159 -6.29 40.19 31.00
N ARG A 160 -6.42 41.53 31.16
CA ARG A 160 -5.41 42.48 30.67
C ARG A 160 -4.02 42.21 31.27
N LEU A 161 -3.97 41.84 32.55
CA LEU A 161 -2.71 41.49 33.22
C LEU A 161 -2.09 40.24 32.62
N GLU A 162 -2.89 39.20 32.35
CA GLU A 162 -2.41 37.97 31.73
C GLU A 162 -1.91 38.23 30.30
N LEU A 163 -2.60 39.05 29.52
CA LEU A 163 -2.13 39.45 28.18
C LEU A 163 -0.77 40.17 28.25
N ASP A 164 -0.55 41.02 29.28
CA ASP A 164 0.74 41.68 29.49
C ASP A 164 1.85 40.68 29.90
N LEU A 165 1.52 39.70 30.75
CA LEU A 165 2.44 38.61 31.12
C LEU A 165 2.83 37.75 29.92
N ILE A 166 1.86 37.39 29.11
CA ILE A 166 2.05 36.59 27.88
C ILE A 166 2.91 37.37 26.90
N LYS A 167 2.54 38.63 26.59
CA LYS A 167 3.23 39.48 25.62
C LYS A 167 4.70 39.68 25.96
N ASN A 168 4.99 39.90 27.25
CA ASN A 168 6.35 40.17 27.72
C ASN A 168 7.09 38.91 28.22
N LYS A 169 6.48 37.71 28.10
CA LYS A 169 7.06 36.42 28.50
C LYS A 169 7.60 36.41 29.94
N LEU A 170 6.86 37.02 30.86
CA LEU A 170 7.32 37.26 32.24
C LEU A 170 7.23 36.00 33.12
N ASP A 171 6.33 35.06 32.84
CA ASP A 171 6.23 33.80 33.55
C ASP A 171 5.99 32.64 32.59
N PRO A 172 7.05 32.06 32.03
CA PRO A 172 6.95 30.99 31.01
C PRO A 172 6.44 29.66 31.57
N ASP A 173 6.42 29.46 32.89
CA ASP A 173 5.82 28.27 33.51
C ASP A 173 4.28 28.32 33.54
N LEU A 174 3.71 29.50 33.79
CA LEU A 174 2.27 29.69 33.87
C LEU A 174 1.65 30.24 32.60
N TYR A 175 2.41 31.03 31.83
CA TYR A 175 2.02 31.64 30.55
C TYR A 175 3.08 31.35 29.48
N PRO A 176 3.20 30.07 29.07
CA PRO A 176 4.18 29.68 28.07
C PRO A 176 3.84 30.20 26.68
N ASP A 177 4.83 30.18 25.79
CA ASP A 177 4.68 30.44 24.35
C ASP A 177 5.41 29.35 23.58
N VAL A 178 4.73 28.21 23.40
CA VAL A 178 5.32 27.00 22.82
C VAL A 178 4.85 26.80 21.39
N ASN A 179 5.80 26.77 20.46
CA ASN A 179 5.57 26.24 19.12
C ASN A 179 5.86 24.74 19.12
N TRP A 180 4.83 23.92 19.32
CA TRP A 180 4.95 22.47 19.42
C TRP A 180 5.57 21.84 18.18
N MET A 181 5.39 22.44 17.00
CA MET A 181 5.96 21.94 15.76
C MET A 181 7.48 22.09 15.77
N ASP A 182 7.99 23.26 16.18
CA ASP A 182 9.44 23.50 16.25
C ASP A 182 10.11 22.71 17.37
N GLU A 183 9.37 22.42 18.45
CA GLU A 183 9.89 21.61 19.56
C GLU A 183 10.11 20.16 19.19
N ILE A 184 9.24 19.57 18.37
CA ILE A 184 9.32 18.15 18.06
C ILE A 184 9.98 17.83 16.71
N MET A 185 10.11 18.79 15.78
CA MET A 185 10.58 18.53 14.42
C MET A 185 11.96 19.11 14.16
N LYS A 186 12.77 18.34 13.42
CA LYS A 186 13.98 18.82 12.72
C LYS A 186 13.59 19.16 11.29
N HIS A 187 14.24 20.15 10.69
CA HIS A 187 13.99 20.48 9.29
C HIS A 187 14.55 19.44 8.31
N ASN A 188 15.56 18.71 8.72
CA ASN A 188 16.26 17.74 7.88
C ASN A 188 16.33 16.36 8.52
N SER A 189 16.29 15.33 7.66
CA SER A 189 16.62 13.96 8.02
C SER A 189 17.60 13.36 7.00
N ILE A 190 18.38 12.37 7.43
CA ILE A 190 19.36 11.69 6.61
C ILE A 190 18.85 10.31 6.31
N GLN A 191 19.04 9.88 5.05
CA GLN A 191 18.71 8.54 4.58
C GLN A 191 19.92 7.99 3.82
N GLN A 192 20.21 6.71 4.03
CA GLN A 192 21.30 6.01 3.40
C GLN A 192 20.79 4.75 2.72
N ASN A 193 21.31 4.45 1.54
CA ASN A 193 20.97 3.24 0.80
C ASN A 193 22.25 2.66 0.20
N TYR A 194 22.51 1.40 0.49
CA TYR A 194 23.65 0.62 0.02
C TYR A 194 23.13 -0.58 -0.75
N TYR A 195 23.60 -0.78 -1.96
CA TYR A 195 23.18 -1.87 -2.83
C TYR A 195 24.38 -2.53 -3.49
N VAL A 196 24.41 -3.85 -3.49
CA VAL A 196 25.41 -4.64 -4.22
C VAL A 196 24.68 -5.75 -4.98
N SER A 197 25.05 -5.95 -6.24
CA SER A 197 24.56 -7.08 -7.02
C SER A 197 25.68 -7.75 -7.82
N ALA A 198 25.50 -9.02 -8.07
CA ALA A 198 26.39 -9.84 -8.87
C ALA A 198 25.57 -10.65 -9.89
N LYS A 199 25.92 -10.58 -11.16
CA LYS A 199 25.30 -11.39 -12.22
C LYS A 199 26.37 -12.06 -13.08
N GLY A 200 26.03 -13.21 -13.62
CA GLY A 200 26.94 -13.99 -14.47
C GLY A 200 26.38 -15.35 -14.78
N GLY A 201 27.21 -16.19 -15.36
CA GLY A 201 26.88 -17.58 -15.64
C GLY A 201 27.38 -18.07 -16.99
N GLY A 202 27.03 -19.30 -17.31
CA GLY A 202 27.33 -19.95 -18.56
C GLY A 202 26.08 -20.50 -19.26
N ASP A 203 26.30 -21.44 -20.14
CA ASP A 203 25.21 -22.04 -20.95
C ASP A 203 24.31 -22.94 -20.10
N VAL A 204 24.83 -23.51 -18.99
CA VAL A 204 24.08 -24.42 -18.12
C VAL A 204 23.34 -23.67 -17.02
N ALA A 205 24.00 -22.71 -16.38
CA ALA A 205 23.40 -21.95 -15.28
C ALA A 205 23.78 -20.47 -15.35
N ARG A 206 22.83 -19.61 -15.07
CA ARG A 206 22.98 -18.16 -14.99
C ARG A 206 22.38 -17.69 -13.65
N TYR A 207 23.01 -16.71 -13.04
CA TYR A 207 22.60 -16.23 -11.73
C TYR A 207 22.59 -14.71 -11.65
N PHE A 208 21.67 -14.20 -10.86
CA PHE A 208 21.62 -12.83 -10.37
C PHE A 208 21.43 -12.87 -8.86
N LEU A 209 22.32 -12.20 -8.13
CA LEU A 209 22.28 -12.10 -6.68
C LEU A 209 22.31 -10.62 -6.31
N SER A 210 21.52 -10.20 -5.34
CA SER A 210 21.57 -8.83 -4.81
C SER A 210 21.32 -8.79 -3.31
N ILE A 211 21.87 -7.76 -2.70
CA ILE A 211 21.64 -7.36 -1.31
C ILE A 211 21.57 -5.84 -1.27
N GLY A 212 20.54 -5.31 -0.61
CA GLY A 212 20.32 -3.89 -0.41
C GLY A 212 20.07 -3.59 1.06
N TYR A 213 20.67 -2.54 1.60
CA TYR A 213 20.41 -2.04 2.94
C TYR A 213 20.01 -0.58 2.89
N GLN A 214 18.91 -0.25 3.54
CA GLN A 214 18.38 1.10 3.63
C GLN A 214 18.22 1.48 5.10
N ASP A 215 18.67 2.69 5.44
CA ASP A 215 18.47 3.33 6.73
C ASP A 215 17.80 4.68 6.54
N GLU A 216 16.68 4.89 7.22
CA GLU A 216 15.90 6.13 7.18
C GLU A 216 15.75 6.69 8.59
N GLY A 217 16.46 7.77 8.89
CA GLY A 217 16.27 8.53 10.12
C GLY A 217 15.03 9.43 10.05
N ALA A 218 14.27 9.50 11.13
CA ALA A 218 13.13 10.39 11.23
C ALA A 218 13.55 11.85 11.55
N ALA A 219 12.72 12.80 11.09
CA ALA A 219 12.93 14.21 11.34
C ALA A 219 12.36 14.69 12.70
N TYR A 220 12.31 13.82 13.70
CA TYR A 220 11.90 14.19 15.06
C TYR A 220 13.11 14.62 15.91
N ARG A 221 12.88 15.61 16.79
CA ARG A 221 13.84 15.96 17.84
C ARG A 221 13.68 14.99 18.99
N GLN A 222 14.64 14.12 19.15
CA GLN A 222 14.69 13.14 20.21
C GLN A 222 15.99 13.27 21.00
N GLU A 223 15.89 13.14 22.30
CA GLU A 223 17.01 13.07 23.21
C GLU A 223 17.40 11.60 23.41
N GLU A 224 18.67 11.28 23.36
CA GLU A 224 19.14 9.94 23.63
C GLU A 224 19.16 9.66 25.14
N ASN A 225 18.57 8.55 25.56
CA ASN A 225 18.67 8.03 26.91
C ASN A 225 18.62 6.49 26.94
N LEU A 226 18.81 5.90 28.13
CA LEU A 226 18.91 4.44 28.34
C LEU A 226 17.66 3.64 27.91
N PHE A 227 16.48 4.28 27.85
CA PHE A 227 15.20 3.62 27.54
C PHE A 227 14.63 4.07 26.19
N LYS A 228 15.46 4.62 25.29
CA LYS A 228 15.01 5.27 24.09
C LYS A 228 15.87 4.85 22.91
N LYS A 229 15.18 4.47 21.83
CA LYS A 229 15.78 4.29 20.51
C LYS A 229 15.29 5.43 19.60
N PRO A 230 16.15 6.01 18.75
CA PRO A 230 15.71 7.01 17.79
C PRO A 230 14.72 6.39 16.79
N LEU A 231 13.70 7.17 16.44
CA LEU A 231 12.77 6.82 15.37
C LEU A 231 13.52 6.61 14.06
N SER A 232 13.45 5.42 13.54
CA SER A 232 14.15 5.02 12.31
C SER A 232 13.46 3.82 11.66
N VAL A 233 13.73 3.66 10.37
CA VAL A 233 13.38 2.48 9.60
C VAL A 233 14.63 1.91 8.98
N ASN A 234 14.91 0.65 9.24
CA ASN A 234 16.02 -0.08 8.66
C ASN A 234 15.50 -1.26 7.86
N LYS A 235 15.87 -1.35 6.58
CA LYS A 235 15.42 -2.42 5.71
C LYS A 235 16.59 -3.09 5.02
N LEU A 236 16.68 -4.41 5.17
CA LEU A 236 17.60 -5.26 4.44
C LEU A 236 16.82 -6.06 3.41
N ASN A 237 17.12 -5.89 2.14
CA ASN A 237 16.54 -6.67 1.04
C ASN A 237 17.57 -7.65 0.51
N TYR A 238 17.14 -8.84 0.07
CA TYR A 238 18.00 -9.81 -0.60
C TYR A 238 17.24 -10.53 -1.70
N ARG A 239 17.94 -10.89 -2.79
CA ARG A 239 17.40 -11.64 -3.92
C ARG A 239 18.44 -12.57 -4.52
N ALA A 240 17.98 -13.76 -4.92
CA ALA A 240 18.75 -14.70 -5.73
C ALA A 240 17.86 -15.30 -6.82
N ASN A 241 18.22 -15.08 -8.07
CA ASN A 241 17.56 -15.64 -9.25
C ASN A 241 18.55 -16.55 -9.97
N ILE A 242 18.22 -17.82 -10.13
CA ILE A 242 19.07 -18.81 -10.78
C ILE A 242 18.25 -19.50 -11.89
N ASP A 243 18.73 -19.36 -13.12
CA ASP A 243 18.17 -20.02 -14.29
C ASP A 243 19.08 -21.16 -14.73
N MET A 244 18.58 -22.38 -14.76
CA MET A 244 19.32 -23.60 -15.13
C MET A 244 18.72 -24.24 -16.38
N ASN A 245 19.53 -24.45 -17.41
CA ASN A 245 19.15 -25.19 -18.59
C ASN A 245 19.39 -26.68 -18.34
N LEU A 246 18.38 -27.43 -17.91
CA LEU A 246 18.48 -28.87 -17.67
C LEU A 246 18.69 -29.65 -18.95
N THR A 247 18.06 -29.18 -20.03
CA THR A 247 18.26 -29.66 -21.40
C THR A 247 18.21 -28.46 -22.36
N LYS A 248 18.38 -28.70 -23.67
CA LYS A 248 18.23 -27.66 -24.71
C LYS A 248 16.79 -27.10 -24.82
N THR A 249 15.81 -27.71 -24.16
CA THR A 249 14.38 -27.36 -24.21
C THR A 249 13.72 -27.28 -22.85
N THR A 250 14.43 -27.67 -21.80
CA THR A 250 13.92 -27.66 -20.42
C THR A 250 14.72 -26.70 -19.57
N GLN A 251 14.07 -25.73 -18.99
CA GLN A 251 14.66 -24.74 -18.08
C GLN A 251 14.02 -24.85 -16.71
N LEU A 252 14.85 -24.85 -15.65
CA LEU A 252 14.42 -24.71 -14.27
C LEU A 252 14.87 -23.34 -13.77
N TYR A 253 13.93 -22.59 -13.23
CA TYR A 253 14.18 -21.36 -12.48
C TYR A 253 13.98 -21.61 -11.00
N PHE A 254 14.92 -21.11 -10.22
CA PHE A 254 14.89 -21.06 -8.77
C PHE A 254 15.07 -19.61 -8.32
N GLY A 255 14.11 -19.11 -7.54
CA GLY A 255 14.10 -17.76 -7.01
C GLY A 255 13.96 -17.77 -5.49
N VAL A 256 14.77 -16.97 -4.83
CA VAL A 256 14.63 -16.63 -3.39
C VAL A 256 14.66 -15.12 -3.29
N ASP A 257 13.70 -14.53 -2.63
CA ASP A 257 13.74 -13.12 -2.27
C ASP A 257 13.06 -12.87 -0.92
N GLY A 258 13.46 -11.78 -0.32
CA GLY A 258 12.89 -11.37 0.95
C GLY A 258 13.47 -10.07 1.47
N TYR A 259 12.96 -9.70 2.66
CA TYR A 259 13.47 -8.57 3.40
C TYR A 259 13.34 -8.78 4.91
N VAL A 260 14.13 -8.03 5.65
CA VAL A 260 13.96 -7.77 7.08
C VAL A 260 13.80 -6.26 7.23
N ASN A 261 12.67 -5.82 7.76
CA ASN A 261 12.34 -4.42 7.95
C ASN A 261 12.11 -4.15 9.45
N SER A 262 12.88 -3.25 10.04
CA SER A 262 12.78 -2.88 11.45
C SER A 262 12.33 -1.42 11.55
N TYR A 263 11.29 -1.18 12.33
CA TYR A 263 10.73 0.14 12.60
C TYR A 263 10.73 0.43 14.09
N VAL A 264 11.25 1.60 14.49
CA VAL A 264 11.26 2.05 15.88
C VAL A 264 10.31 3.24 16.04
N SER A 265 9.47 3.20 17.07
CA SER A 265 8.50 4.25 17.42
C SER A 265 8.49 4.52 18.94
N PRO A 266 7.83 5.61 19.43
CA PRO A 266 7.68 5.84 20.87
C PRO A 266 6.93 4.71 21.58
N GLY A 267 7.33 4.37 22.80
CA GLY A 267 6.84 3.18 23.52
C GLY A 267 5.43 3.32 24.11
N GLY A 268 5.04 4.52 24.51
CA GLY A 268 3.73 4.74 25.15
C GLY A 268 2.63 5.14 24.20
N MET A 269 2.98 5.66 23.03
CA MET A 269 2.06 6.19 22.02
C MET A 269 2.72 6.08 20.65
N ASN A 270 1.92 5.89 19.60
CA ASN A 270 2.41 5.95 18.23
C ASN A 270 2.61 7.41 17.78
N THR A 271 3.28 7.61 16.64
CA THR A 271 3.53 8.95 16.09
C THR A 271 2.25 9.67 15.66
N ASP A 272 1.16 8.96 15.35
CA ASP A 272 -0.14 9.56 15.04
C ASP A 272 -0.74 10.25 16.28
N ALA A 273 -0.54 9.68 17.48
CA ALA A 273 -0.93 10.30 18.74
C ALA A 273 -0.11 11.57 19.01
N VAL A 274 1.19 11.58 18.70
CA VAL A 274 2.04 12.77 18.77
C VAL A 274 1.52 13.89 17.87
N TRP A 275 1.20 13.57 16.61
CA TRP A 275 0.62 14.53 15.66
C TRP A 275 -0.75 15.04 16.11
N SER A 276 -1.61 14.16 16.62
CA SER A 276 -2.91 14.53 17.18
C SER A 276 -2.76 15.49 18.37
N ALA A 277 -1.78 15.25 19.25
CA ALA A 277 -1.49 16.14 20.35
C ALA A 277 -1.05 17.53 19.87
N VAL A 278 -0.15 17.62 18.90
CA VAL A 278 0.29 18.91 18.32
C VAL A 278 -0.88 19.72 17.77
N GLN A 279 -1.86 19.05 17.13
CA GLN A 279 -3.03 19.72 16.56
C GLN A 279 -4.05 20.20 17.61
N GLN A 280 -4.05 19.60 18.79
CA GLN A 280 -5.01 19.89 19.86
C GLN A 280 -4.46 20.86 20.91
N LEU A 281 -3.15 20.96 21.04
CA LEU A 281 -2.51 21.79 22.04
C LEU A 281 -2.39 23.24 21.59
N THR A 282 -2.75 24.15 22.50
CA THR A 282 -2.53 25.59 22.32
C THR A 282 -1.12 25.98 22.80
N PRO A 283 -0.56 27.09 22.34
CA PRO A 283 0.77 27.54 22.76
C PRO A 283 0.85 27.92 24.24
N LEU A 284 -0.31 28.17 24.89
CA LEU A 284 -0.45 28.63 26.27
C LEU A 284 -0.76 27.53 27.28
N LEU A 285 -0.96 26.28 26.83
CA LEU A 285 -1.55 25.26 27.71
C LEU A 285 -0.60 24.82 28.83
N PHE A 286 0.68 24.63 28.51
CA PHE A 286 1.78 24.31 29.42
C PHE A 286 3.13 24.46 28.70
N PRO A 287 4.26 24.65 29.43
CA PRO A 287 5.59 24.71 28.83
C PRO A 287 6.07 23.31 28.34
N VAL A 288 7.17 23.24 27.64
CA VAL A 288 7.81 21.95 27.27
C VAL A 288 8.24 21.19 28.53
N THR A 289 8.91 21.91 29.42
CA THR A 289 9.30 21.49 30.77
C THR A 289 9.14 22.69 31.71
N TYR A 290 8.78 22.46 32.97
CA TYR A 290 8.81 23.53 33.97
C TYR A 290 10.24 23.94 34.31
N SER A 291 10.40 25.15 34.85
CA SER A 291 11.71 25.70 35.23
C SER A 291 12.50 24.84 36.22
N ASP A 292 11.85 23.97 36.98
CA ASP A 292 12.45 23.01 37.90
C ASP A 292 12.71 21.62 37.26
N GLY A 293 12.56 21.49 35.93
CA GLY A 293 12.80 20.26 35.19
C GLY A 293 11.66 19.23 35.23
N THR A 294 10.53 19.52 35.91
CA THR A 294 9.39 18.59 35.93
C THR A 294 8.56 18.70 34.65
N LEU A 295 7.89 17.60 34.31
CA LEU A 295 7.17 17.46 33.04
C LEU A 295 5.69 17.83 33.19
N PRO A 296 5.12 18.59 32.22
CA PRO A 296 3.76 19.10 32.31
C PRO A 296 2.71 18.12 31.78
N VAL A 297 1.45 18.31 32.25
CA VAL A 297 0.23 17.76 31.67
C VAL A 297 -0.97 18.67 32.01
N TYR A 298 -1.95 18.70 31.11
CA TYR A 298 -3.14 19.55 31.33
C TYR A 298 -4.17 18.90 32.26
N GLY A 299 -4.57 17.67 31.96
CA GLY A 299 -5.64 16.97 32.69
C GLY A 299 -5.14 15.83 33.56
N GLY A 300 -6.09 15.10 34.19
CA GLY A 300 -5.81 13.88 34.93
C GLY A 300 -5.54 12.65 34.05
N GLN A 301 -5.65 12.78 32.73
CA GLN A 301 -5.44 11.70 31.79
C GLN A 301 -4.25 12.01 30.86
N ARG A 302 -3.52 10.97 30.46
CA ARG A 302 -2.34 11.07 29.59
C ARG A 302 -2.66 11.43 28.14
N THR A 303 -3.93 11.44 27.77
CA THR A 303 -4.40 11.75 26.41
C THR A 303 -4.07 13.17 25.93
N LEU A 304 -3.81 14.10 26.86
CA LEU A 304 -3.33 15.45 26.57
C LEU A 304 -1.91 15.67 27.09
N ALA A 305 -1.07 14.65 27.06
CA ALA A 305 0.34 14.78 27.38
C ALA A 305 1.07 15.59 26.30
N SER A 306 2.17 16.22 26.72
CA SER A 306 3.06 16.96 25.82
C SER A 306 3.61 16.06 24.70
N PRO A 307 3.61 16.52 23.44
CA PRO A 307 4.28 15.81 22.33
C PRO A 307 5.75 15.54 22.63
N TYR A 308 6.42 16.44 23.34
CA TYR A 308 7.80 16.25 23.81
C TYR A 308 7.91 15.04 24.77
N VAL A 309 7.00 14.93 25.75
CA VAL A 309 6.94 13.78 26.66
C VAL A 309 6.68 12.49 25.90
N MET A 310 5.72 12.51 24.98
CA MET A 310 5.40 11.34 24.15
C MET A 310 6.61 10.81 23.36
N LEU A 311 7.40 11.72 22.78
CA LEU A 311 8.59 11.35 21.99
C LEU A 311 9.78 10.97 22.85
N ASN A 312 9.94 11.61 24.03
CA ASN A 312 11.18 11.57 24.77
C ASN A 312 11.14 10.79 26.09
N ASN A 313 9.96 10.54 26.65
CA ASN A 313 9.83 10.03 28.01
C ASN A 313 8.93 8.79 28.14
N THR A 314 8.48 8.19 27.01
CA THR A 314 7.55 7.05 27.04
C THR A 314 8.20 5.70 26.70
N GLY A 315 9.51 5.66 26.49
CA GLY A 315 10.22 4.45 26.07
C GLY A 315 10.20 4.26 24.54
N TYR A 316 10.19 3.01 24.08
CA TYR A 316 10.16 2.68 22.65
C TYR A 316 9.32 1.44 22.37
N MET A 317 8.86 1.33 21.13
CA MET A 317 8.35 0.12 20.50
C MET A 317 9.20 -0.16 19.26
N GLN A 318 9.70 -1.38 19.13
CA GLN A 318 10.37 -1.86 17.93
C GLN A 318 9.54 -2.96 17.31
N SER A 319 9.22 -2.81 16.05
CA SER A 319 8.58 -3.85 15.25
C SER A 319 9.49 -4.31 14.13
N GLU A 320 9.44 -5.58 13.81
CA GLU A 320 10.22 -6.21 12.76
C GLU A 320 9.29 -7.06 11.88
N ASP A 321 9.38 -6.83 10.57
CA ASP A 321 8.73 -7.65 9.55
C ASP A 321 9.80 -8.44 8.81
N ASN A 322 9.65 -9.75 8.74
CA ASN A 322 10.57 -10.65 8.06
C ASN A 322 9.82 -11.44 7.00
N ARG A 323 10.08 -11.14 5.72
CA ARG A 323 9.47 -11.80 4.57
C ARG A 323 10.48 -12.70 3.87
N ASN A 324 10.07 -13.92 3.59
CA ASN A 324 10.84 -14.89 2.82
C ASN A 324 9.93 -15.50 1.74
N MET A 325 10.35 -15.45 0.48
CA MET A 325 9.65 -16.05 -0.64
C MET A 325 10.58 -16.99 -1.42
N LEU A 326 10.08 -18.18 -1.69
CA LEU A 326 10.75 -19.20 -2.50
C LEU A 326 9.89 -19.50 -3.72
N THR A 327 10.49 -19.48 -4.91
CA THR A 327 9.83 -19.75 -6.19
C THR A 327 10.59 -20.82 -6.97
N LEU A 328 9.85 -21.81 -7.48
CA LEU A 328 10.36 -22.80 -8.43
C LEU A 328 9.50 -22.74 -9.70
N LYS A 329 10.13 -22.70 -10.87
CA LYS A 329 9.44 -22.74 -12.16
C LYS A 329 10.15 -23.67 -13.14
N LEU A 330 9.44 -24.66 -13.63
CA LEU A 330 9.88 -25.54 -14.71
C LEU A 330 9.23 -25.11 -16.01
N THR A 331 10.04 -24.91 -17.04
CA THR A 331 9.58 -24.53 -18.39
C THR A 331 10.06 -25.56 -19.40
N GLN A 332 9.15 -26.07 -20.24
CA GLN A 332 9.42 -27.01 -21.29
C GLN A 332 8.99 -26.43 -22.63
N GLU A 333 9.93 -26.27 -23.57
CA GLU A 333 9.66 -25.92 -24.96
C GLU A 333 9.53 -27.20 -25.82
N PHE A 334 8.59 -27.20 -26.75
CA PHE A 334 8.36 -28.32 -27.62
C PHE A 334 8.83 -28.02 -29.05
N LYS A 335 9.37 -29.07 -29.72
CA LYS A 335 9.86 -29.03 -31.11
C LYS A 335 9.00 -29.95 -31.98
N GLY A 336 9.29 -29.97 -33.28
CA GLY A 336 8.60 -30.85 -34.25
C GLY A 336 7.13 -30.47 -34.45
N PHE A 337 6.22 -31.42 -34.27
CA PHE A 337 4.78 -31.24 -34.46
C PHE A 337 4.20 -30.17 -33.50
N LEU A 338 4.66 -30.12 -32.26
CA LEU A 338 4.25 -29.15 -31.23
C LEU A 338 5.11 -27.88 -31.23
N LYS A 339 5.83 -27.57 -32.32
CA LYS A 339 6.65 -26.36 -32.41
C LYS A 339 5.82 -25.10 -32.07
N GLY A 340 6.36 -24.28 -31.19
CA GLY A 340 5.72 -23.06 -30.68
C GLY A 340 4.94 -23.25 -29.37
N LEU A 341 4.77 -24.51 -28.90
CA LEU A 341 4.19 -24.79 -27.60
C LEU A 341 5.28 -24.71 -26.52
N THR A 342 4.97 -23.97 -25.44
CA THR A 342 5.75 -23.90 -24.21
C THR A 342 4.82 -24.20 -23.04
N LEU A 343 5.18 -25.19 -22.24
CA LEU A 343 4.49 -25.47 -20.96
C LEU A 343 5.34 -24.98 -19.81
N SER A 344 4.74 -24.38 -18.80
CA SER A 344 5.42 -24.05 -17.55
C SER A 344 4.56 -24.38 -16.33
N VAL A 345 5.23 -24.83 -15.28
CA VAL A 345 4.62 -25.05 -13.97
C VAL A 345 5.47 -24.26 -12.97
N GLN A 346 4.81 -23.47 -12.13
CA GLN A 346 5.43 -22.62 -11.12
C GLN A 346 4.80 -22.86 -9.77
N GLY A 347 5.63 -23.09 -8.76
CA GLY A 347 5.22 -23.15 -7.36
C GLY A 347 5.90 -22.04 -6.55
N MET A 348 5.19 -21.46 -5.59
CA MET A 348 5.72 -20.46 -4.68
C MET A 348 5.22 -20.68 -3.27
N THR A 349 6.08 -20.43 -2.29
CA THR A 349 5.73 -20.30 -0.88
C THR A 349 6.27 -18.99 -0.34
N GLU A 350 5.43 -18.30 0.41
CA GLU A 350 5.78 -17.06 1.10
C GLU A 350 5.43 -17.16 2.58
N HIS A 351 6.35 -16.66 3.40
CA HIS A 351 6.17 -16.52 4.84
C HIS A 351 6.55 -15.11 5.25
N ILE A 352 5.67 -14.45 5.99
CA ILE A 352 5.94 -13.17 6.64
C ILE A 352 5.75 -13.39 8.14
N GLY A 353 6.83 -13.19 8.90
CA GLY A 353 6.79 -13.12 10.35
C GLY A 353 6.77 -11.66 10.77
N TYR A 354 5.92 -11.33 11.70
CA TYR A 354 5.90 -10.05 12.38
C TYR A 354 6.23 -10.28 13.85
N PHE A 355 7.14 -9.49 14.36
CA PHE A 355 7.48 -9.45 15.77
C PHE A 355 7.50 -7.99 16.24
N SER A 356 6.92 -7.69 17.39
CA SER A 356 7.06 -6.39 18.02
C SER A 356 7.34 -6.53 19.50
N GLU A 357 8.23 -5.70 20.00
CA GLU A 357 8.48 -5.52 21.43
C GLU A 357 8.27 -4.07 21.81
N TYR A 358 7.72 -3.83 22.99
CA TYR A 358 7.67 -2.49 23.54
C TYR A 358 8.21 -2.45 24.97
N ARG A 359 8.86 -1.35 25.28
CA ARG A 359 9.23 -0.95 26.63
C ARG A 359 8.63 0.42 26.88
N SER A 360 7.56 0.43 27.64
CA SER A 360 6.77 1.63 27.88
C SER A 360 6.91 2.06 29.34
N ILE A 361 7.14 3.34 29.55
CA ILE A 361 7.19 4.00 30.84
C ILE A 361 6.49 5.34 30.73
N TRP A 362 5.80 5.76 31.77
CA TRP A 362 5.30 7.11 31.86
C TRP A 362 5.92 7.78 33.06
N PRO A 363 6.45 9.02 32.92
CA PRO A 363 7.03 9.77 34.03
C PRO A 363 5.93 10.39 34.91
N ASP A 364 6.33 10.94 36.06
CA ASP A 364 5.50 11.85 36.83
C ASP A 364 5.18 13.08 36.00
N LEU A 365 3.90 13.42 35.93
CA LEU A 365 3.41 14.59 35.20
C LEU A 365 2.65 15.54 36.12
N TYR A 366 2.96 16.83 36.02
CA TYR A 366 2.50 17.86 36.92
C TYR A 366 1.69 18.92 36.18
N ARG A 367 0.81 19.63 36.96
CA ARG A 367 0.16 20.85 36.52
C ARG A 367 0.49 21.98 37.49
N ALA A 368 1.07 23.05 36.96
CA ALA A 368 1.29 24.27 37.69
C ALA A 368 -0.01 25.09 37.77
N THR A 369 -0.24 25.74 38.90
CA THR A 369 -1.45 26.54 39.17
C THR A 369 -1.14 27.94 39.68
N GLY A 370 0.09 28.26 40.03
CA GLY A 370 0.49 29.58 40.53
C GLY A 370 1.89 29.56 41.13
N ARG A 371 2.25 30.65 41.79
CA ARG A 371 3.48 30.82 42.57
C ARG A 371 3.21 31.24 44.00
N THR A 372 4.06 30.83 44.92
CA THR A 372 4.08 31.35 46.28
C THR A 372 4.56 32.80 46.32
N ALA A 373 4.40 33.49 47.44
CA ALA A 373 4.94 34.83 47.64
C ALA A 373 6.47 34.90 47.47
N GLN A 374 7.18 33.79 47.61
CA GLN A 374 8.62 33.66 47.41
C GLN A 374 9.00 33.27 45.95
N GLY A 375 8.01 33.21 45.04
CA GLY A 375 8.20 32.89 43.64
C GLY A 375 8.32 31.40 43.32
N VAL A 376 8.15 30.49 44.29
CA VAL A 376 8.20 29.05 44.08
C VAL A 376 6.95 28.56 43.33
N LEU A 377 7.12 27.75 42.33
CA LEU A 377 6.02 27.22 41.52
C LEU A 377 5.13 26.26 42.33
N ILE A 378 3.85 26.54 42.36
CA ILE A 378 2.83 25.68 42.98
C ILE A 378 2.32 24.73 41.92
N LYS A 379 2.56 23.43 42.09
CA LYS A 379 2.14 22.39 41.15
C LYS A 379 1.56 21.19 41.88
N SER A 380 0.71 20.47 41.17
CA SER A 380 0.10 19.24 41.64
C SER A 380 0.46 18.08 40.71
N LEU A 381 0.77 16.94 41.30
CA LEU A 381 0.94 15.69 40.55
C LEU A 381 -0.40 15.28 39.92
N ARG A 382 -0.45 15.10 38.62
CA ARG A 382 -1.66 14.72 37.87
C ARG A 382 -1.61 13.28 37.38
N SER A 383 -0.43 12.80 37.06
CA SER A 383 -0.19 11.41 36.65
C SER A 383 1.10 10.94 37.33
N SER A 384 1.00 9.93 38.17
CA SER A 384 2.17 9.31 38.78
C SER A 384 2.93 8.44 37.76
N GLN A 385 4.24 8.35 37.97
CA GLN A 385 5.11 7.46 37.22
C GLN A 385 4.56 6.04 37.24
N GLN A 386 4.54 5.41 36.07
CA GLN A 386 4.23 3.98 35.96
C GLN A 386 5.51 3.16 36.01
N SER A 387 5.38 1.94 36.49
CA SER A 387 6.43 0.94 36.34
C SER A 387 6.71 0.71 34.86
N LEU A 388 7.98 0.40 34.52
CA LEU A 388 8.34 0.00 33.18
C LEU A 388 7.50 -1.22 32.78
N ALA A 389 6.70 -1.06 31.74
CA ALA A 389 5.95 -2.15 31.14
C ALA A 389 6.74 -2.72 29.96
N TYR A 390 6.75 -4.03 29.87
CA TYR A 390 7.28 -4.78 28.74
C TYR A 390 6.17 -5.64 28.17
N GLY A 391 6.12 -5.76 26.86
CA GLY A 391 5.27 -6.70 26.16
C GLY A 391 5.80 -6.94 24.75
N ASP A 392 5.33 -8.01 24.19
CA ASP A 392 5.63 -8.44 22.84
C ASP A 392 4.35 -8.90 22.12
N ALA A 393 4.42 -8.93 20.81
CA ALA A 393 3.35 -9.44 19.98
C ALA A 393 3.94 -10.06 18.72
N GLU A 394 3.37 -11.18 18.33
CA GLU A 394 3.79 -11.95 17.17
C GLU A 394 2.60 -12.30 16.30
N HIS A 395 2.77 -12.25 15.00
CA HIS A 395 1.84 -12.86 14.06
C HIS A 395 2.58 -13.35 12.81
N ALA A 396 1.93 -14.23 12.04
CA ALA A 396 2.50 -14.80 10.85
C ALA A 396 1.49 -14.87 9.71
N TYR A 397 1.97 -14.56 8.52
CA TYR A 397 1.25 -14.76 7.27
C TYR A 397 1.95 -15.85 6.46
N ARG A 398 1.15 -16.67 5.78
CA ARG A 398 1.63 -17.74 4.90
C ARG A 398 0.82 -17.79 3.62
N GLN A 399 1.51 -17.91 2.48
CA GLN A 399 0.89 -18.11 1.18
C GLN A 399 1.52 -19.28 0.43
N TYR A 400 0.67 -20.07 -0.21
CA TYR A 400 1.06 -21.06 -1.22
C TYR A 400 0.42 -20.70 -2.55
N TYR A 401 1.20 -20.79 -3.61
CA TYR A 401 0.76 -20.53 -4.98
C TYR A 401 1.25 -21.63 -5.90
N LEU A 402 0.38 -22.10 -6.78
CA LEU A 402 0.69 -23.05 -7.85
C LEU A 402 0.06 -22.58 -9.13
N GLU A 403 0.86 -22.52 -10.22
CA GLU A 403 0.44 -22.13 -11.56
C GLU A 403 0.86 -23.17 -12.58
N ALA A 404 -0.01 -23.44 -13.53
CA ALA A 404 0.32 -24.19 -14.76
C ALA A 404 -0.10 -23.36 -15.97
N LYS A 405 0.81 -23.19 -16.93
CA LYS A 405 0.61 -22.34 -18.10
C LYS A 405 1.02 -23.06 -19.39
N ALA A 406 0.14 -23.03 -20.38
CA ALA A 406 0.41 -23.48 -21.74
C ALA A 406 0.36 -22.27 -22.68
N ASN A 407 1.46 -21.99 -23.36
CA ASN A 407 1.56 -20.90 -24.33
C ASN A 407 1.96 -21.45 -25.68
N TRP A 408 1.17 -21.16 -26.70
CA TRP A 408 1.46 -21.57 -28.07
C TRP A 408 1.46 -20.38 -29.01
N ASN A 409 2.54 -20.21 -29.75
CA ASN A 409 2.69 -19.14 -30.75
C ASN A 409 3.26 -19.72 -32.04
N ARG A 410 2.59 -19.46 -33.16
CA ARG A 410 3.05 -19.94 -34.46
C ARG A 410 2.62 -19.03 -35.58
N THR A 411 3.55 -18.82 -36.52
CA THR A 411 3.33 -18.05 -37.75
C THR A 411 3.24 -19.00 -38.95
N PHE A 412 2.21 -18.84 -39.78
CA PHE A 412 1.96 -19.56 -41.02
C PHE A 412 1.82 -18.54 -42.15
N GLY A 413 2.87 -18.32 -42.89
CA GLY A 413 2.92 -17.28 -43.92
C GLY A 413 2.68 -15.88 -43.27
N ASP A 414 1.61 -15.23 -43.70
CA ASP A 414 1.23 -13.90 -43.22
C ASP A 414 0.35 -13.93 -41.93
N HIS A 415 0.02 -15.11 -41.44
CA HIS A 415 -0.89 -15.33 -40.32
C HIS A 415 -0.13 -15.75 -39.07
N THR A 416 -0.25 -15.02 -38.00
CA THR A 416 0.30 -15.36 -36.68
C THR A 416 -0.82 -15.67 -35.72
N PHE A 417 -0.77 -16.85 -35.09
CA PHE A 417 -1.70 -17.29 -34.05
C PHE A 417 -0.98 -17.40 -32.71
N GLY A 418 -1.62 -16.93 -31.69
CA GLY A 418 -1.21 -17.14 -30.30
C GLY A 418 -2.35 -17.72 -29.48
N ALA A 419 -2.04 -18.66 -28.60
CA ALA A 419 -2.98 -19.19 -27.63
C ALA A 419 -2.29 -19.30 -26.26
N LEU A 420 -2.97 -18.89 -25.21
CA LEU A 420 -2.53 -19.02 -23.83
C LEU A 420 -3.67 -19.68 -23.03
N LEU A 421 -3.33 -20.67 -22.23
CA LEU A 421 -4.18 -21.22 -21.19
C LEU A 421 -3.39 -21.22 -19.88
N GLU A 422 -3.98 -20.68 -18.82
CA GLU A 422 -3.34 -20.58 -17.53
C GLU A 422 -4.32 -21.00 -16.45
N TYR A 423 -3.86 -21.82 -15.53
CA TYR A 423 -4.57 -22.17 -14.32
C TYR A 423 -3.69 -21.89 -13.11
N TYR A 424 -4.23 -21.19 -12.11
CA TYR A 424 -3.56 -21.04 -10.82
C TYR A 424 -4.48 -21.28 -9.65
N MET A 425 -3.88 -21.67 -8.53
CA MET A 425 -4.51 -21.72 -7.23
C MET A 425 -3.64 -21.04 -6.18
N LYS A 426 -4.30 -20.39 -5.20
CA LYS A 426 -3.67 -19.67 -4.11
C LYS A 426 -4.36 -19.98 -2.79
N ASP A 427 -3.59 -20.26 -1.74
CA ASP A 427 -4.04 -20.48 -0.37
C ASP A 427 -3.29 -19.52 0.55
N GLU A 428 -4.01 -18.65 1.23
CA GLU A 428 -3.49 -17.64 2.14
C GLU A 428 -4.02 -17.88 3.55
N LYS A 429 -3.13 -17.84 4.54
CA LYS A 429 -3.49 -17.88 5.95
C LYS A 429 -2.75 -16.78 6.69
N ASP A 430 -3.51 -16.01 7.44
CA ASP A 430 -3.02 -14.94 8.29
C ASP A 430 -3.42 -15.25 9.72
N SER A 431 -2.45 -15.26 10.64
CA SER A 431 -2.68 -15.45 12.07
C SER A 431 -2.84 -14.12 12.81
N GLN A 432 -3.24 -13.06 12.10
CA GLN A 432 -3.40 -11.73 12.67
C GLN A 432 -4.21 -11.78 13.95
N TRP A 433 -3.63 -11.24 15.02
CA TRP A 433 -4.25 -11.19 16.33
C TRP A 433 -5.12 -9.94 16.47
N GLY A 434 -6.14 -10.04 17.28
CA GLY A 434 -7.06 -8.95 17.61
C GLY A 434 -8.32 -9.53 18.23
N ALA A 435 -9.20 -8.69 18.74
CA ALA A 435 -10.46 -9.06 19.39
C ALA A 435 -11.37 -10.00 18.60
N ILE A 436 -10.98 -10.34 17.38
CA ILE A 436 -11.70 -11.16 16.42
C ILE A 436 -11.17 -12.59 16.37
N ASP A 437 -9.98 -12.83 16.89
CA ASP A 437 -9.42 -14.19 16.93
C ASP A 437 -10.23 -15.12 17.86
N ASP A 438 -10.99 -14.55 18.79
CA ASP A 438 -12.00 -15.29 19.59
C ASP A 438 -13.07 -15.97 18.72
N LEU A 439 -13.26 -15.52 17.48
CA LEU A 439 -14.20 -16.12 16.52
C LEU A 439 -13.55 -17.14 15.57
N GLY A 440 -12.21 -17.32 15.62
CA GLY A 440 -11.48 -18.29 14.83
C GLY A 440 -11.49 -18.05 13.31
N ILE A 441 -11.91 -16.87 12.84
CA ILE A 441 -12.03 -16.53 11.40
C ILE A 441 -10.66 -16.40 10.75
N SER A 442 -9.67 -15.87 11.47
CA SER A 442 -8.28 -15.77 11.02
C SER A 442 -7.68 -17.15 10.71
N SER A 443 -8.18 -18.22 11.34
CA SER A 443 -7.74 -19.58 11.10
C SER A 443 -8.22 -20.16 9.77
N ILE A 444 -9.27 -19.61 9.15
CA ILE A 444 -9.84 -20.07 7.88
C ILE A 444 -8.98 -19.55 6.72
N PRO A 445 -8.38 -20.41 5.89
CA PRO A 445 -7.58 -19.97 4.76
C PRO A 445 -8.43 -19.28 3.70
N LYS A 446 -7.91 -18.18 3.15
CA LYS A 446 -8.48 -17.50 2.00
C LYS A 446 -7.96 -18.15 0.73
N ARG A 447 -8.86 -18.65 -0.11
CA ARG A 447 -8.52 -19.44 -1.29
C ARG A 447 -9.03 -18.79 -2.56
N HIS A 448 -8.17 -18.79 -3.57
CA HIS A 448 -8.47 -18.33 -4.92
C HIS A 448 -8.04 -19.39 -5.93
N GLN A 449 -8.79 -19.48 -7.01
CA GLN A 449 -8.38 -20.24 -8.20
C GLN A 449 -8.87 -19.53 -9.45
N ASN A 450 -8.11 -19.65 -10.53
CA ASN A 450 -8.45 -18.99 -11.77
C ASN A 450 -8.05 -19.89 -12.95
N LEU A 451 -8.94 -20.01 -13.92
CA LEU A 451 -8.65 -20.53 -15.24
C LEU A 451 -8.80 -19.39 -16.23
N SER A 452 -7.74 -19.01 -16.89
CA SER A 452 -7.77 -17.96 -17.91
C SER A 452 -7.26 -18.45 -19.25
N GLY A 453 -7.78 -17.85 -20.31
CA GLY A 453 -7.36 -18.14 -21.65
C GLY A 453 -7.32 -16.91 -22.53
N ARG A 454 -6.44 -16.93 -23.51
CA ARG A 454 -6.30 -15.91 -24.55
C ARG A 454 -6.07 -16.56 -25.89
N ILE A 455 -6.75 -16.05 -26.89
CA ILE A 455 -6.49 -16.36 -28.30
C ILE A 455 -6.18 -15.04 -28.99
N SER A 456 -5.04 -14.98 -29.67
CA SER A 456 -4.61 -13.82 -30.47
C SER A 456 -4.40 -14.20 -31.91
N TYR A 457 -4.78 -13.34 -32.81
CA TYR A 457 -4.59 -13.45 -34.23
C TYR A 457 -4.05 -12.17 -34.82
N ASP A 458 -3.05 -12.28 -35.65
CA ASP A 458 -2.42 -11.18 -36.37
C ASP A 458 -2.29 -11.56 -37.88
N TYR A 459 -2.72 -10.66 -38.74
CA TYR A 459 -2.56 -10.75 -40.18
C TYR A 459 -1.64 -9.65 -40.69
N LYS A 460 -0.48 -10.03 -41.20
CA LYS A 460 0.54 -9.13 -41.79
C LYS A 460 0.98 -7.97 -40.88
N ASN A 461 0.90 -8.10 -39.58
CA ASN A 461 1.10 -6.99 -38.64
C ASN A 461 0.18 -5.77 -38.94
N ARG A 462 -0.99 -5.99 -39.54
CA ARG A 462 -1.98 -4.98 -39.93
C ARG A 462 -3.25 -5.04 -39.12
N TYR A 463 -3.79 -6.24 -38.95
CA TYR A 463 -5.04 -6.48 -38.25
C TYR A 463 -4.80 -7.42 -37.10
N PHE A 464 -5.27 -7.04 -35.96
CA PHE A 464 -5.08 -7.76 -34.72
C PHE A 464 -6.42 -8.03 -34.05
N ILE A 465 -6.61 -9.22 -33.53
CA ILE A 465 -7.76 -9.60 -32.72
C ILE A 465 -7.23 -10.37 -31.52
N ASP A 466 -7.62 -9.94 -30.33
CA ASP A 466 -7.36 -10.64 -29.06
C ASP A 466 -8.70 -10.96 -28.41
N ALA A 467 -8.97 -12.21 -28.10
CA ALA A 467 -10.10 -12.66 -27.31
C ALA A 467 -9.58 -13.33 -26.03
N ASN A 468 -10.09 -12.88 -24.87
CA ASN A 468 -9.63 -13.38 -23.58
C ASN A 468 -10.83 -13.73 -22.71
N PHE A 469 -10.62 -14.65 -21.77
CA PHE A 469 -11.55 -14.93 -20.70
C PHE A 469 -10.83 -15.25 -19.40
N GLY A 470 -11.47 -14.94 -18.28
CA GLY A 470 -11.12 -15.40 -16.95
C GLY A 470 -12.33 -16.11 -16.31
N TYR A 471 -12.11 -17.28 -15.74
CA TYR A 471 -13.08 -18.01 -14.93
C TYR A 471 -12.49 -18.18 -13.54
N THR A 472 -12.90 -17.29 -12.63
CA THR A 472 -12.25 -17.13 -11.32
C THR A 472 -13.18 -17.57 -10.21
N GLY A 473 -12.64 -18.31 -9.25
CA GLY A 473 -13.28 -18.71 -8.01
C GLY A 473 -12.63 -18.06 -6.78
N SER A 474 -13.44 -17.51 -5.88
CA SER A 474 -13.01 -16.90 -4.61
C SER A 474 -13.78 -17.46 -3.44
N ALA A 475 -13.08 -17.81 -2.37
CA ALA A 475 -13.68 -18.27 -1.12
C ALA A 475 -14.43 -17.15 -0.36
N GLN A 476 -14.30 -15.89 -0.77
CA GLN A 476 -15.04 -14.76 -0.22
C GLN A 476 -16.56 -14.88 -0.45
N PHE A 477 -16.98 -15.73 -1.38
CA PHE A 477 -18.38 -15.94 -1.72
C PHE A 477 -18.92 -17.27 -1.20
N LYS A 478 -20.22 -17.31 -0.94
CA LYS A 478 -20.96 -18.51 -0.53
C LYS A 478 -20.84 -19.62 -1.59
N LYS A 479 -20.89 -20.86 -1.16
CA LYS A 479 -20.94 -22.02 -2.08
C LYS A 479 -22.11 -21.86 -3.08
N GLY A 480 -21.80 -21.93 -4.37
CA GLY A 480 -22.73 -21.65 -5.47
C GLY A 480 -22.50 -20.30 -6.16
N GLU A 481 -21.99 -19.29 -5.46
CA GLU A 481 -21.71 -17.93 -5.99
C GLU A 481 -20.21 -17.65 -6.15
N ARG A 482 -19.35 -18.65 -5.88
CA ARG A 482 -17.89 -18.50 -5.83
C ARG A 482 -17.24 -18.19 -7.16
N PHE A 483 -17.86 -18.60 -8.28
CA PHE A 483 -17.25 -18.50 -9.61
C PHE A 483 -17.88 -17.40 -10.46
N GLY A 484 -17.03 -16.60 -11.10
CA GLY A 484 -17.42 -15.59 -12.07
C GLY A 484 -16.73 -15.80 -13.42
N PHE A 485 -17.43 -15.52 -14.53
CA PHE A 485 -16.90 -15.54 -15.90
C PHE A 485 -16.75 -14.13 -16.46
N PHE A 486 -15.55 -13.81 -16.94
CA PHE A 486 -15.14 -12.46 -17.31
C PHE A 486 -14.49 -12.43 -18.70
N PRO A 487 -15.27 -12.25 -19.76
CA PRO A 487 -14.76 -12.21 -21.13
C PRO A 487 -14.28 -10.80 -21.52
N SER A 488 -13.34 -10.74 -22.47
CA SER A 488 -12.92 -9.49 -23.12
C SER A 488 -12.47 -9.72 -24.55
N ILE A 489 -12.59 -8.69 -25.39
CA ILE A 489 -12.15 -8.67 -26.77
C ILE A 489 -11.40 -7.36 -27.05
N ALA A 490 -10.38 -7.43 -27.89
CA ALA A 490 -9.71 -6.25 -28.42
C ALA A 490 -9.40 -6.42 -29.90
N VAL A 491 -9.43 -5.32 -30.62
CA VAL A 491 -9.11 -5.24 -32.05
C VAL A 491 -8.12 -4.13 -32.30
N GLY A 492 -7.25 -4.32 -33.27
CA GLY A 492 -6.26 -3.33 -33.68
C GLY A 492 -6.09 -3.28 -35.19
N TRP A 493 -5.83 -2.10 -35.71
CA TRP A 493 -5.53 -1.84 -37.11
C TRP A 493 -4.35 -0.90 -37.23
N VAL A 494 -3.38 -1.28 -38.09
CA VAL A 494 -2.14 -0.50 -38.32
C VAL A 494 -2.08 -0.05 -39.78
N PRO A 495 -2.69 1.11 -40.12
CA PRO A 495 -2.66 1.66 -41.49
C PRO A 495 -1.24 1.91 -41.99
N SER A 496 -0.32 2.29 -41.10
CA SER A 496 1.07 2.56 -41.47
C SER A 496 1.87 1.32 -41.95
N SER A 497 1.31 0.12 -41.83
CA SER A 497 1.94 -1.11 -42.33
C SER A 497 1.71 -1.38 -43.83
N TYR A 498 0.96 -0.53 -44.52
CA TYR A 498 0.76 -0.62 -45.96
C TYR A 498 1.91 0.07 -46.70
N ASN A 499 2.34 -0.47 -47.86
CA ASN A 499 3.47 0.04 -48.64
C ASN A 499 3.26 1.50 -49.08
N TRP A 500 2.02 1.84 -49.53
CA TRP A 500 1.67 3.20 -49.92
C TRP A 500 1.86 4.25 -48.82
N TRP A 501 1.81 3.83 -47.54
CA TRP A 501 1.94 4.78 -46.40
C TRP A 501 3.36 5.34 -46.33
N SER A 502 4.37 4.46 -46.36
CA SER A 502 5.78 4.87 -46.32
C SER A 502 6.18 5.71 -47.56
N GLU A 503 5.56 5.43 -48.71
CA GLU A 503 5.81 6.15 -49.96
C GLU A 503 5.20 7.56 -49.94
N LYS A 504 3.95 7.70 -49.44
CA LYS A 504 3.21 8.96 -49.47
C LYS A 504 3.37 9.83 -48.21
N LEU A 505 3.66 9.21 -47.07
CA LEU A 505 3.72 9.88 -45.76
C LEU A 505 4.99 9.50 -44.98
N PRO A 506 6.20 9.73 -45.54
CA PRO A 506 7.46 9.30 -44.89
C PRO A 506 7.74 9.97 -43.55
N TRP A 507 7.15 11.13 -43.29
CA TRP A 507 7.25 11.85 -42.03
C TRP A 507 6.33 11.30 -40.94
N PHE A 508 5.26 10.54 -41.30
CA PHE A 508 4.33 9.89 -40.39
C PHE A 508 4.65 8.39 -40.31
N THR A 509 5.56 8.03 -39.43
CA THR A 509 6.22 6.71 -39.41
C THR A 509 5.33 5.59 -38.90
N PHE A 510 4.39 5.89 -38.00
CA PHE A 510 3.51 4.86 -37.41
C PHE A 510 2.15 5.41 -37.06
N LEU A 511 1.10 4.65 -37.40
CA LEU A 511 -0.27 4.89 -36.95
C LEU A 511 -0.95 3.56 -36.63
N LYS A 512 -1.58 3.48 -35.45
CA LYS A 512 -2.36 2.34 -34.99
C LYS A 512 -3.64 2.80 -34.33
N PHE A 513 -4.73 2.21 -34.69
CA PHE A 513 -6.02 2.30 -34.01
C PHE A 513 -6.24 1.03 -33.20
N ARG A 514 -6.77 1.17 -32.00
CA ARG A 514 -7.11 0.04 -31.13
C ARG A 514 -8.41 0.30 -30.39
N GLY A 515 -9.18 -0.78 -30.18
CA GLY A 515 -10.40 -0.76 -29.40
C GLY A 515 -10.49 -2.01 -28.55
N SER A 516 -10.97 -1.87 -27.34
CA SER A 516 -11.22 -3.00 -26.46
C SER A 516 -12.51 -2.83 -25.66
N TYR A 517 -13.16 -3.95 -25.38
CA TYR A 517 -14.29 -4.06 -24.49
C TYR A 517 -14.18 -5.33 -23.68
N GLY A 518 -14.47 -5.25 -22.37
CA GLY A 518 -14.46 -6.42 -21.53
C GLY A 518 -15.10 -6.22 -20.18
N ILE A 519 -15.30 -7.34 -19.51
CA ILE A 519 -15.89 -7.43 -18.19
C ILE A 519 -14.82 -7.99 -17.26
N VAL A 520 -14.64 -7.38 -16.09
CA VAL A 520 -13.71 -7.84 -15.05
C VAL A 520 -14.45 -7.85 -13.71
N GLY A 521 -14.27 -8.90 -12.92
CA GLY A 521 -14.81 -8.99 -11.57
C GLY A 521 -13.86 -8.39 -10.54
N ASN A 522 -14.38 -8.08 -9.35
CA ASN A 522 -13.61 -7.73 -8.16
C ASN A 522 -14.13 -8.52 -6.97
N ASP A 523 -13.24 -9.20 -6.25
CA ASP A 523 -13.53 -9.95 -5.03
C ASP A 523 -12.96 -9.32 -3.76
N GLN A 524 -12.27 -8.20 -3.89
CA GLN A 524 -11.82 -7.37 -2.76
C GLN A 524 -12.99 -6.53 -2.23
N ILE A 525 -14.08 -7.19 -1.87
CA ILE A 525 -15.36 -6.58 -1.51
C ILE A 525 -15.38 -5.93 -0.13
N VAL A 526 -14.25 -5.87 0.54
CA VAL A 526 -14.13 -5.24 1.86
C VAL A 526 -12.90 -4.36 1.91
N ALA A 527 -13.05 -3.18 2.51
CA ALA A 527 -11.95 -2.24 2.70
C ALA A 527 -10.80 -2.91 3.47
N VAL A 528 -9.57 -2.64 3.03
CA VAL A 528 -8.33 -3.22 3.58
C VAL A 528 -8.14 -2.93 5.08
N ASN A 529 -8.86 -1.95 5.64
CA ASN A 529 -8.74 -1.49 7.02
C ASN A 529 -9.90 -1.95 7.92
N ASP A 530 -10.55 -3.05 7.60
CA ASP A 530 -11.60 -3.59 8.47
C ASP A 530 -10.97 -4.35 9.65
N TYR A 531 -10.66 -3.62 10.72
CA TYR A 531 -10.16 -4.16 11.98
C TYR A 531 -11.17 -5.08 12.68
N THR A 532 -12.40 -5.18 12.18
CA THR A 532 -13.44 -6.03 12.77
C THR A 532 -13.41 -7.47 12.25
N GLY A 533 -12.52 -7.82 11.30
CA GLY A 533 -12.41 -9.15 10.67
C GLY A 533 -13.62 -9.56 9.83
N VAL A 534 -14.67 -8.76 9.85
CA VAL A 534 -15.88 -8.92 9.04
C VAL A 534 -15.55 -8.88 7.54
N GLY A 535 -14.38 -8.35 7.22
CA GLY A 535 -13.82 -8.30 5.88
C GLY A 535 -13.52 -9.63 5.24
N ARG A 536 -13.43 -10.70 6.02
CA ARG A 536 -13.22 -12.07 5.52
C ARG A 536 -14.55 -12.79 5.57
N PHE A 537 -14.97 -13.35 4.45
CA PHE A 537 -16.23 -14.12 4.35
C PHE A 537 -17.49 -13.32 4.75
N PRO A 538 -17.78 -12.18 4.12
CA PRO A 538 -18.85 -11.28 4.53
C PRO A 538 -20.27 -11.85 4.34
N TYR A 539 -20.39 -13.07 3.84
CA TYR A 539 -21.64 -13.84 3.81
C TYR A 539 -21.93 -14.59 5.10
N MET A 540 -20.99 -14.61 6.06
CA MET A 540 -21.15 -15.33 7.34
C MET A 540 -21.73 -14.39 8.39
N THR A 541 -22.80 -14.81 9.06
CA THR A 541 -23.29 -14.13 10.26
C THR A 541 -22.41 -14.47 11.45
N MET A 542 -22.03 -13.47 12.24
CA MET A 542 -21.19 -13.63 13.42
C MET A 542 -21.99 -13.41 14.69
N ILE A 543 -21.77 -14.30 15.65
CA ILE A 543 -22.44 -14.29 16.94
C ILE A 543 -21.37 -14.24 18.03
N ASP A 544 -21.46 -13.24 18.91
CA ASP A 544 -20.66 -13.13 20.13
C ASP A 544 -21.45 -13.69 21.31
N ASN A 545 -20.84 -14.60 22.07
CA ASN A 545 -21.40 -15.21 23.27
C ASN A 545 -20.87 -14.58 24.57
N HIS A 546 -20.07 -13.52 24.48
CA HIS A 546 -19.50 -12.79 25.61
C HIS A 546 -20.12 -11.40 25.79
N ALA A 547 -21.18 -11.08 25.04
CA ALA A 547 -21.83 -9.77 25.15
C ALA A 547 -22.36 -9.55 26.57
N GLY A 548 -21.68 -8.69 27.33
CA GLY A 548 -21.85 -8.44 28.74
C GLY A 548 -23.17 -7.78 29.18
N SER A 549 -24.23 -7.91 28.42
CA SER A 549 -25.58 -7.45 28.74
C SER A 549 -26.49 -8.62 29.10
N ALA A 550 -26.13 -9.31 30.17
CA ALA A 550 -27.00 -10.31 30.73
C ALA A 550 -27.89 -9.73 31.81
N TRP A 551 -29.09 -10.24 31.93
CA TRP A 551 -30.01 -9.95 33.02
C TRP A 551 -29.32 -10.15 34.37
N GLY A 552 -29.06 -9.06 35.10
CA GLY A 552 -28.47 -9.09 36.43
C GLY A 552 -26.99 -9.45 36.51
N TYR A 553 -26.19 -9.25 35.44
CA TYR A 553 -24.75 -9.54 35.38
C TYR A 553 -24.34 -11.01 35.69
N ARG A 554 -25.25 -11.94 35.63
CA ARG A 554 -25.00 -13.33 36.03
C ARG A 554 -24.77 -14.32 34.89
N TYR A 555 -25.10 -13.95 33.67
CA TYR A 555 -24.95 -14.81 32.50
C TYR A 555 -24.44 -14.04 31.30
N ASN A 556 -23.61 -14.68 30.48
CA ASN A 556 -23.20 -14.13 29.20
C ASN A 556 -24.39 -14.12 28.23
N GLY A 557 -24.64 -13.00 27.60
CA GLY A 557 -25.64 -12.91 26.54
C GLY A 557 -25.08 -13.38 25.20
N ILE A 558 -25.97 -13.65 24.26
CA ILE A 558 -25.65 -13.93 22.87
C ILE A 558 -26.07 -12.71 22.05
N THR A 559 -25.14 -12.13 21.28
CA THR A 559 -25.40 -10.99 20.41
C THR A 559 -24.92 -11.27 19.00
N GLU A 560 -25.74 -10.96 18.01
CA GLU A 560 -25.30 -10.92 16.61
C GLU A 560 -24.47 -9.66 16.40
N THR A 561 -23.16 -9.83 16.19
CA THR A 561 -22.21 -8.73 15.98
C THR A 561 -22.14 -8.30 14.52
N TYR A 562 -22.46 -9.21 13.60
CA TYR A 562 -22.52 -8.96 12.18
C TYR A 562 -23.54 -9.86 11.49
N THR A 563 -24.40 -9.24 10.69
CA THR A 563 -25.37 -9.96 9.83
C THR A 563 -24.73 -10.25 8.48
N GLY A 564 -24.57 -11.53 8.14
CA GLY A 564 -24.00 -11.97 6.87
C GLY A 564 -24.82 -11.53 5.66
N ALA A 565 -24.16 -11.19 4.58
CA ALA A 565 -24.78 -10.80 3.32
C ALA A 565 -25.17 -12.05 2.50
N ASP A 566 -26.42 -12.50 2.60
CA ASP A 566 -26.92 -13.72 1.93
C ASP A 566 -26.81 -13.68 0.39
N ASN A 567 -26.97 -12.51 -0.22
CA ASN A 567 -26.97 -12.27 -1.67
C ASN A 567 -25.69 -11.61 -2.16
N LEU A 568 -24.56 -11.93 -1.55
CA LEU A 568 -23.28 -11.37 -1.93
C LEU A 568 -22.90 -11.81 -3.35
N LYS A 569 -22.65 -10.80 -4.23
CA LYS A 569 -22.27 -10.99 -5.64
C LYS A 569 -20.93 -10.33 -5.93
N TRP A 570 -20.31 -10.75 -7.02
CA TRP A 570 -19.15 -10.11 -7.58
C TRP A 570 -19.44 -8.64 -7.92
N GLU A 571 -18.54 -7.75 -7.53
CA GLU A 571 -18.46 -6.42 -8.13
C GLU A 571 -17.98 -6.59 -9.57
N VAL A 572 -18.65 -5.95 -10.53
CA VAL A 572 -18.40 -6.13 -11.96
C VAL A 572 -18.05 -4.79 -12.61
N ALA A 573 -16.87 -4.72 -13.21
CA ALA A 573 -16.41 -3.59 -14.01
C ALA A 573 -16.56 -3.89 -15.51
N LYS A 574 -17.32 -3.07 -16.23
CA LYS A 574 -17.46 -3.07 -17.70
C LYS A 574 -16.58 -1.95 -18.24
N LYS A 575 -15.55 -2.31 -18.98
CA LYS A 575 -14.53 -1.38 -19.47
C LYS A 575 -14.54 -1.31 -21.00
N ALA A 576 -14.66 -0.11 -21.54
CA ALA A 576 -14.49 0.18 -22.96
C ALA A 576 -13.32 1.15 -23.15
N ASN A 577 -12.46 0.90 -24.13
CA ASN A 577 -11.32 1.75 -24.45
C ASN A 577 -11.15 1.88 -25.95
N LEU A 578 -10.92 3.11 -26.42
CA LEU A 578 -10.50 3.42 -27.80
C LEU A 578 -9.16 4.14 -27.72
N GLY A 579 -8.17 3.72 -28.49
CA GLY A 579 -6.84 4.28 -28.47
C GLY A 579 -6.26 4.52 -29.86
N ILE A 580 -5.41 5.53 -29.95
CA ILE A 580 -4.64 5.90 -31.13
C ILE A 580 -3.18 6.02 -30.69
N ASP A 581 -2.30 5.28 -31.36
CA ASP A 581 -0.85 5.40 -31.23
C ASP A 581 -0.29 5.94 -32.52
N ALA A 582 0.42 7.07 -32.48
CA ALA A 582 0.98 7.75 -33.66
C ALA A 582 2.43 8.16 -33.39
N LYS A 583 3.29 7.99 -34.41
CA LYS A 583 4.69 8.41 -34.35
C LYS A 583 5.05 9.18 -35.61
N PHE A 584 5.82 10.23 -35.43
CA PHE A 584 6.20 11.18 -36.48
C PHE A 584 7.71 11.39 -36.51
N PHE A 585 8.22 11.84 -37.67
CA PHE A 585 9.60 12.27 -37.89
C PHE A 585 10.66 11.24 -37.45
N HIS A 586 10.51 9.99 -37.93
CA HIS A 586 11.40 8.87 -37.57
C HIS A 586 11.45 8.63 -36.05
N ASP A 587 10.26 8.55 -35.44
CA ASP A 587 10.02 8.25 -34.02
C ASP A 587 10.50 9.35 -33.03
N LYS A 588 10.85 10.57 -33.54
CA LYS A 588 11.22 11.71 -32.67
C LYS A 588 10.05 12.28 -31.89
N LEU A 589 8.83 12.12 -32.39
CA LEU A 589 7.61 12.54 -31.71
C LEU A 589 6.62 11.38 -31.69
N SER A 590 6.15 11.02 -30.52
CA SER A 590 5.14 9.96 -30.32
C SER A 590 3.96 10.48 -29.54
N PHE A 591 2.74 10.12 -29.98
CA PHE A 591 1.48 10.38 -29.30
C PHE A 591 0.78 9.07 -29.00
N THR A 592 0.26 8.96 -27.78
CA THR A 592 -0.69 7.91 -27.42
C THR A 592 -1.89 8.59 -26.76
N VAL A 593 -3.06 8.40 -27.34
CA VAL A 593 -4.32 8.94 -26.83
C VAL A 593 -5.29 7.79 -26.58
N ASP A 594 -5.83 7.74 -25.38
CA ASP A 594 -6.84 6.78 -24.95
C ASP A 594 -8.10 7.51 -24.50
N ILE A 595 -9.25 7.08 -25.00
CA ILE A 595 -10.56 7.46 -24.47
C ILE A 595 -11.16 6.22 -23.84
N PHE A 596 -11.56 6.31 -22.59
CA PHE A 596 -12.10 5.16 -21.88
C PHE A 596 -13.38 5.47 -21.12
N ARG A 597 -14.18 4.41 -20.92
CA ARG A 597 -15.34 4.39 -20.05
C ARG A 597 -15.29 3.13 -19.19
N ASP A 598 -15.35 3.32 -17.87
CA ASP A 598 -15.45 2.26 -16.88
C ASP A 598 -16.80 2.40 -16.15
N THR A 599 -17.58 1.33 -16.10
CA THR A 599 -18.84 1.27 -15.38
C THR A 599 -18.77 0.12 -14.40
N ARG A 600 -18.89 0.42 -13.11
CA ARG A 600 -18.93 -0.57 -12.05
C ARG A 600 -20.32 -0.74 -11.50
N ASP A 601 -20.77 -1.96 -11.46
CA ASP A 601 -22.04 -2.38 -10.91
C ASP A 601 -21.81 -3.31 -9.72
N HIS A 602 -22.78 -3.41 -8.82
CA HIS A 602 -22.76 -4.28 -7.66
C HIS A 602 -21.64 -3.96 -6.65
N ILE A 603 -21.31 -2.68 -6.46
CA ILE A 603 -20.35 -2.28 -5.42
C ILE A 603 -20.95 -2.60 -4.05
N PHE A 604 -20.17 -3.29 -3.22
CA PHE A 604 -20.59 -3.75 -1.89
C PHE A 604 -20.43 -2.62 -0.87
N GLN A 605 -21.54 -2.21 -0.25
CA GLN A 605 -21.55 -1.09 0.71
C GLN A 605 -22.62 -1.26 1.79
N ASP A 606 -22.57 -0.43 2.82
CA ASP A 606 -23.57 -0.39 3.87
C ASP A 606 -24.94 0.01 3.31
N ARG A 607 -25.98 -0.65 3.80
CA ARG A 607 -27.36 -0.40 3.38
C ARG A 607 -27.99 0.72 4.20
N VAL A 608 -27.49 1.94 4.01
CA VAL A 608 -27.90 3.16 4.75
C VAL A 608 -29.37 3.56 4.56
N THR A 609 -30.10 2.89 3.68
CA THR A 609 -31.54 3.16 3.44
C THR A 609 -32.47 2.45 4.42
N LEU A 610 -31.95 1.58 5.29
CA LEU A 610 -32.77 0.92 6.32
C LEU A 610 -33.03 1.90 7.47
N PRO A 611 -34.30 2.11 7.85
CA PRO A 611 -34.63 3.00 8.97
C PRO A 611 -34.08 2.48 10.30
N SER A 612 -33.67 3.38 11.19
CA SER A 612 -33.11 3.03 12.51
C SER A 612 -34.08 2.25 13.41
N PHE A 613 -35.39 2.38 13.20
CA PHE A 613 -36.40 1.66 13.98
C PHE A 613 -36.45 0.14 13.70
N VAL A 614 -35.73 -0.35 12.69
CA VAL A 614 -35.59 -1.81 12.44
C VAL A 614 -34.85 -2.49 13.58
N GLY A 615 -34.15 -1.73 14.45
CA GLY A 615 -33.50 -2.24 15.66
C GLY A 615 -32.22 -3.04 15.43
N MET A 616 -31.63 -2.95 14.22
CA MET A 616 -30.34 -3.59 13.93
C MET A 616 -29.19 -2.74 14.48
N VAL A 617 -28.26 -3.36 15.18
CA VAL A 617 -27.05 -2.71 15.70
C VAL A 617 -26.10 -2.38 14.55
N THR A 618 -25.96 -3.30 13.59
CA THR A 618 -25.18 -3.10 12.37
C THR A 618 -26.05 -3.38 11.15
N TYR A 619 -26.00 -2.49 10.17
CA TYR A 619 -26.74 -2.68 8.93
C TYR A 619 -26.04 -3.71 8.04
N PRO A 620 -26.77 -4.68 7.44
CA PRO A 620 -26.17 -5.61 6.51
C PRO A 620 -25.66 -4.88 5.26
N LYS A 621 -24.45 -5.18 4.85
CA LYS A 621 -23.92 -4.69 3.59
C LYS A 621 -24.59 -5.41 2.41
N SER A 622 -24.64 -4.78 1.25
CA SER A 622 -25.21 -5.36 0.04
C SER A 622 -24.60 -4.76 -1.24
N ASN A 623 -24.75 -5.47 -2.36
CA ASN A 623 -24.21 -5.07 -3.67
C ASN A 623 -25.14 -4.07 -4.36
N VAL A 624 -25.26 -2.84 -3.86
CA VAL A 624 -26.20 -1.81 -4.36
C VAL A 624 -25.52 -0.61 -5.03
N GLY A 625 -24.20 -0.46 -4.83
CA GLY A 625 -23.47 0.69 -5.35
C GLY A 625 -23.21 0.60 -6.85
N ARG A 626 -23.12 1.76 -7.49
CA ARG A 626 -22.76 1.93 -8.90
C ARG A 626 -21.86 3.14 -9.09
N MET A 627 -20.87 3.03 -9.97
CA MET A 627 -19.93 4.10 -10.28
C MET A 627 -19.63 4.14 -11.77
N HIS A 628 -19.41 5.35 -12.29
CA HIS A 628 -18.97 5.60 -13.66
C HIS A 628 -17.70 6.44 -13.66
N SER A 629 -16.72 6.04 -14.47
CA SER A 629 -15.52 6.82 -14.74
C SER A 629 -15.33 6.96 -16.25
N VAL A 630 -15.01 8.16 -16.70
CA VAL A 630 -14.71 8.46 -18.11
C VAL A 630 -13.48 9.34 -18.17
N GLY A 631 -12.70 9.20 -19.20
CA GLY A 631 -11.50 10.03 -19.40
C GLY A 631 -10.84 9.81 -20.75
#